data_e777eccbdbb62171e8fc234dfc63b19d
#
_entry.id   e777eccbdbb62171e8fc234dfc63b19d
#
_cell.length_a   1.000
_cell.length_b   1.000
_cell.length_c   1.000
_cell.angle_alpha   90.00
_cell.angle_beta   90.00
_cell.angle_gamma   90.00
#
_symmetry.space_group_name_H-M   'P 1'
#
loop_
_entity.id
_entity.type
_entity.pdbx_description
1 polymer ?
#
loop_
_entity_poly.entity_id
_entity_poly.type
_entity_poly.pdbx_seq_one_letter_code
_entity_poly.pdbx_strand_id
1 'polypeptide(L)'
;MTKAESGAIIVILIRQTERHTMFAEVKNGYVHKGAKTMKPLRTVPTQEALAIAVAAQRINGSYIKDTRRFSCEENPTQFANKEIVKYAFASIDNPIADDYVRPQPTADDYAEVAEIQKWMKRYVMLGLADLDDFKRDMIESVSQDTVAVNNLGRVAFIPEFVKRDKHETGLKKEIRVEYRDSQYLGKEKDKIEGVVKILDKRFSSHWESYNYTAVTLEGNLVSFMNKYEHAIGDTKRIKAKVKAQTQNKLFSANQTRLNYVKLY
;
A
#
# COMPACT_ATOMS: atom_id res chain seq x y z
N MET A 1 -9.53 -27.40 17.21
CA MET A 1 -8.86 -26.21 17.79
C MET A 1 -9.92 -25.28 18.32
N THR A 2 -9.85 -25.02 19.60
CA THR A 2 -10.95 -24.68 20.48
C THR A 2 -11.23 -23.17 20.56
N LYS A 3 -12.49 -22.81 20.77
CA LYS A 3 -13.01 -21.44 20.98
C LYS A 3 -12.25 -20.58 22.03
N ALA A 4 -11.36 -21.18 22.82
CA ALA A 4 -10.61 -20.51 23.87
C ALA A 4 -9.42 -19.67 23.39
N GLU A 5 -8.79 -20.03 22.25
CA GLU A 5 -7.64 -19.28 21.73
C GLU A 5 -8.04 -17.99 21.00
N SER A 6 -9.23 -17.99 20.37
CA SER A 6 -9.76 -16.79 19.71
C SER A 6 -10.12 -15.69 20.71
N GLY A 7 -10.59 -16.07 21.91
CA GLY A 7 -10.94 -15.14 22.97
C GLY A 7 -9.73 -14.43 23.61
N ALA A 8 -8.57 -15.10 23.66
CA ALA A 8 -7.37 -14.55 24.25
C ALA A 8 -6.75 -13.42 23.39
N ILE A 9 -6.82 -13.52 22.06
CA ILE A 9 -6.29 -12.51 21.13
C ILE A 9 -7.17 -11.25 21.16
N ILE A 10 -8.48 -11.41 21.21
CA ILE A 10 -9.42 -10.28 21.32
C ILE A 10 -9.24 -9.54 22.66
N VAL A 11 -9.03 -10.27 23.76
CA VAL A 11 -8.81 -9.66 25.07
C VAL A 11 -7.49 -8.88 25.14
N ILE A 12 -6.43 -9.32 24.42
CA ILE A 12 -5.15 -8.58 24.37
C ILE A 12 -5.30 -7.26 23.58
N LEU A 13 -6.04 -7.26 22.47
CA LEU A 13 -6.32 -6.04 21.70
C LEU A 13 -7.18 -5.06 22.48
N ILE A 14 -8.21 -5.52 23.19
CA ILE A 14 -9.08 -4.68 24.02
C ILE A 14 -8.28 -4.10 25.21
N ARG A 15 -7.40 -4.88 25.85
CA ARG A 15 -6.55 -4.39 26.95
C ARG A 15 -5.51 -3.37 26.49
N GLN A 16 -5.05 -3.41 25.26
CA GLN A 16 -4.13 -2.38 24.75
C GLN A 16 -4.84 -1.05 24.45
N THR A 17 -6.08 -1.11 23.94
CA THR A 17 -6.91 0.09 23.74
C THR A 17 -7.29 0.73 25.07
N GLU A 18 -7.64 -0.06 26.05
CA GLU A 18 -7.93 0.44 27.42
C GLU A 18 -6.69 0.99 28.13
N ARG A 19 -5.49 0.41 27.92
CA ARG A 19 -4.25 0.96 28.47
C ARG A 19 -3.88 2.32 27.90
N HIS A 20 -4.17 2.59 26.63
CA HIS A 20 -3.92 3.93 26.06
C HIS A 20 -4.87 4.98 26.63
N THR A 21 -6.11 4.61 27.00
CA THR A 21 -7.05 5.50 27.67
C THR A 21 -6.75 5.67 29.15
N MET A 22 -6.28 4.62 29.84
CA MET A 22 -5.98 4.69 31.28
C MET A 22 -4.64 5.39 31.61
N PHE A 23 -3.64 5.37 30.71
CA PHE A 23 -2.36 6.08 30.96
C PHE A 23 -2.45 7.60 30.85
N ALA A 24 -3.54 8.15 30.29
CA ALA A 24 -3.81 9.57 30.31
C ALA A 24 -4.31 10.09 31.68
N GLU A 25 -4.79 9.19 32.57
CA GLU A 25 -5.37 9.57 33.85
C GLU A 25 -4.40 9.50 35.04
N VAL A 26 -3.23 8.90 34.93
CA VAL A 26 -2.35 8.62 36.09
C VAL A 26 -0.99 9.30 36.00
N LYS A 27 -0.88 10.49 35.45
CA LYS A 27 0.29 11.35 35.67
C LYS A 27 -0.11 12.73 36.15
N ASN A 28 0.16 12.90 37.44
CA ASN A 28 0.23 14.15 38.18
C ASN A 28 -1.12 14.80 38.52
N GLY A 29 -1.44 14.82 39.83
CA GLY A 29 -2.53 15.53 40.50
C GLY A 29 -2.60 17.05 40.29
N TYR A 30 -2.39 17.51 39.08
CA TYR A 30 -2.72 18.86 38.62
C TYR A 30 -3.99 18.80 37.82
N VAL A 31 -5.11 19.13 38.43
CA VAL A 31 -6.35 19.43 37.73
C VAL A 31 -6.10 20.70 36.91
N HIS A 32 -5.78 20.51 35.62
CA HIS A 32 -5.82 21.59 34.65
C HIS A 32 -7.27 22.09 34.56
N LYS A 33 -7.56 23.26 35.14
CA LYS A 33 -8.76 24.02 34.87
C LYS A 33 -8.80 24.29 33.35
N GLY A 34 -9.60 23.54 32.64
CA GLY A 34 -9.73 23.66 31.19
C GLY A 34 -9.63 22.36 30.37
N ALA A 35 -9.84 21.18 30.98
CA ALA A 35 -10.06 19.96 30.19
C ALA A 35 -11.22 20.18 29.23
N LYS A 36 -10.92 20.50 27.96
CA LYS A 36 -11.93 20.47 26.90
C LYS A 36 -12.48 19.06 26.88
N THR A 37 -13.76 18.90 27.21
CA THR A 37 -14.47 17.63 27.01
C THR A 37 -14.27 17.24 25.54
N MET A 38 -13.46 16.20 25.30
CA MET A 38 -13.26 15.68 23.93
C MET A 38 -14.63 15.18 23.48
N LYS A 39 -15.18 15.81 22.43
CA LYS A 39 -16.37 15.29 21.79
C LYS A 39 -16.06 13.87 21.33
N PRO A 40 -16.98 12.90 21.52
CA PRO A 40 -16.76 11.55 21.04
C PRO A 40 -16.45 11.59 19.54
N LEU A 41 -15.39 10.90 19.11
CA LEU A 41 -15.04 10.79 17.72
C LEU A 41 -16.22 10.13 16.98
N ARG A 42 -16.75 10.81 15.98
CA ARG A 42 -17.75 10.22 15.10
C ARG A 42 -17.12 9.01 14.40
N THR A 43 -17.81 7.87 14.45
CA THR A 43 -17.41 6.64 13.78
C THR A 43 -18.35 6.29 12.64
N VAL A 44 -17.89 5.49 11.69
CA VAL A 44 -18.65 4.99 10.55
C VAL A 44 -18.40 3.49 10.41
N PRO A 45 -19.34 2.71 9.79
CA PRO A 45 -19.13 1.28 9.56
C PRO A 45 -17.88 1.05 8.69
N THR A 46 -16.97 0.20 9.16
CA THR A 46 -15.70 -0.10 8.46
C THR A 46 -15.94 -0.71 7.08
N GLN A 47 -16.90 -1.62 6.99
CA GLN A 47 -17.23 -2.29 5.73
C GLN A 47 -17.71 -1.30 4.67
N GLU A 48 -18.57 -0.34 5.04
CA GLU A 48 -19.05 0.69 4.13
C GLU A 48 -17.91 1.64 3.72
N ALA A 49 -17.07 2.04 4.67
CA ALA A 49 -15.93 2.91 4.39
C ALA A 49 -14.93 2.25 3.42
N LEU A 50 -14.66 0.95 3.59
CA LEU A 50 -13.83 0.17 2.67
C LEU A 50 -14.49 0.02 1.30
N ALA A 51 -15.80 -0.25 1.23
CA ALA A 51 -16.49 -0.37 -0.05
C ALA A 51 -16.44 0.94 -0.85
N ILE A 52 -16.60 2.09 -0.19
CA ILE A 52 -16.42 3.40 -0.81
C ILE A 52 -14.96 3.61 -1.24
N ALA A 53 -13.98 3.14 -0.46
CA ALA A 53 -12.57 3.25 -0.83
C ALA A 53 -12.23 2.42 -2.07
N VAL A 54 -12.78 1.20 -2.20
CA VAL A 54 -12.65 0.35 -3.40
C VAL A 54 -13.32 1.03 -4.59
N ALA A 55 -14.56 1.50 -4.43
CA ALA A 55 -15.29 2.20 -5.49
C ALA A 55 -14.55 3.46 -5.95
N ALA A 56 -13.96 4.23 -5.03
CA ALA A 56 -13.13 5.40 -5.35
C ALA A 56 -11.90 5.02 -6.19
N GLN A 57 -11.24 3.91 -5.87
CA GLN A 57 -10.09 3.43 -6.65
C GLN A 57 -10.52 2.93 -8.03
N ARG A 58 -11.67 2.27 -8.15
CA ARG A 58 -12.26 1.83 -9.43
C ARG A 58 -12.59 3.03 -10.32
N ILE A 59 -13.24 4.06 -9.78
CA ILE A 59 -13.62 5.28 -10.52
C ILE A 59 -12.37 6.02 -11.00
N ASN A 60 -11.35 6.16 -10.16
CA ASN A 60 -10.10 6.83 -10.50
C ASN A 60 -9.16 5.97 -11.37
N GLY A 61 -9.45 4.66 -11.57
CA GLY A 61 -8.58 3.70 -12.24
C GLY A 61 -7.33 3.31 -11.43
N SER A 62 -6.97 4.11 -10.43
CA SER A 62 -5.82 3.89 -9.54
C SER A 62 -5.98 4.71 -8.25
N TYR A 63 -5.06 4.49 -7.28
CA TYR A 63 -5.00 5.36 -6.11
C TYR A 63 -4.41 6.73 -6.46
N ILE A 64 -5.18 7.79 -6.24
CA ILE A 64 -4.79 9.18 -6.42
C ILE A 64 -4.58 9.82 -5.05
N LYS A 65 -3.36 10.30 -4.82
CA LYS A 65 -2.95 10.88 -3.54
C LYS A 65 -3.50 12.30 -3.36
N ASP A 66 -3.44 13.11 -4.42
CA ASP A 66 -3.77 14.53 -4.38
C ASP A 66 -4.77 14.87 -5.49
N THR A 67 -5.77 15.66 -5.15
CA THR A 67 -6.83 16.10 -6.09
C THR A 67 -6.24 16.90 -7.23
N ARG A 68 -6.65 16.58 -8.44
CA ARG A 68 -6.24 17.25 -9.68
C ARG A 68 -7.43 18.04 -10.22
N ARG A 69 -7.25 19.35 -10.33
CA ARG A 69 -8.18 20.24 -10.99
C ARG A 69 -7.63 20.58 -12.35
N PHE A 70 -8.43 20.38 -13.39
CA PHE A 70 -8.06 20.72 -14.74
C PHE A 70 -8.63 22.10 -15.07
N SER A 71 -7.87 22.90 -15.82
CA SER A 71 -8.28 24.26 -16.20
C SER A 71 -9.30 24.30 -17.34
N CYS A 72 -9.62 23.17 -17.96
CA CYS A 72 -10.62 23.08 -19.02
C CYS A 72 -11.90 22.42 -18.50
N GLU A 73 -13.05 23.00 -18.86
CA GLU A 73 -14.38 22.52 -18.44
C GLU A 73 -14.69 21.10 -18.90
N GLU A 74 -14.01 20.62 -19.95
CA GLU A 74 -14.19 19.27 -20.50
C GLU A 74 -13.62 18.16 -19.59
N ASN A 75 -12.71 18.48 -18.68
CA ASN A 75 -12.11 17.50 -17.78
C ASN A 75 -12.63 17.69 -16.35
N PRO A 76 -13.42 16.74 -15.83
CA PRO A 76 -13.93 16.84 -14.47
C PRO A 76 -12.80 16.78 -13.45
N THR A 77 -13.01 17.41 -12.29
CA THR A 77 -12.10 17.33 -11.16
C THR A 77 -11.88 15.86 -10.77
N GLN A 78 -10.61 15.46 -10.70
CA GLN A 78 -10.24 14.15 -10.24
C GLN A 78 -9.86 14.20 -8.76
N PHE A 79 -10.82 13.85 -7.90
CA PHE A 79 -10.63 13.89 -6.45
C PHE A 79 -9.64 12.83 -5.97
N ALA A 80 -8.82 13.19 -5.00
CA ALA A 80 -7.98 12.23 -4.28
C ALA A 80 -8.85 11.18 -3.58
N ASN A 81 -8.41 9.92 -3.58
CA ASN A 81 -9.19 8.83 -2.95
C ASN A 81 -9.52 9.13 -1.49
N LYS A 82 -8.59 9.75 -0.73
CA LYS A 82 -8.83 10.18 0.66
C LYS A 82 -9.96 11.20 0.80
N GLU A 83 -10.12 12.11 -0.17
CA GLU A 83 -11.18 13.12 -0.17
C GLU A 83 -12.51 12.50 -0.54
N ILE A 84 -12.53 11.63 -1.54
CA ILE A 84 -13.74 10.89 -1.92
C ILE A 84 -14.33 10.15 -0.71
N VAL A 85 -13.50 9.39 0.01
CA VAL A 85 -13.96 8.64 1.18
C VAL A 85 -14.39 9.57 2.32
N LYS A 86 -13.66 10.66 2.59
CA LYS A 86 -14.03 11.63 3.61
C LYS A 86 -15.35 12.34 3.29
N TYR A 87 -15.55 12.77 2.05
CA TYR A 87 -16.77 13.44 1.62
C TYR A 87 -17.98 12.52 1.68
N ALA A 88 -17.82 11.24 1.39
CA ALA A 88 -18.90 10.26 1.50
C ALA A 88 -19.51 10.16 2.91
N PHE A 89 -18.74 10.52 3.94
CA PHE A 89 -19.17 10.52 5.34
C PHE A 89 -19.18 11.91 5.97
N ALA A 90 -19.05 12.97 5.18
CA ALA A 90 -19.15 14.34 5.67
C ALA A 90 -20.55 14.61 6.22
N SER A 91 -20.65 15.46 7.24
CA SER A 91 -21.94 15.98 7.69
C SER A 91 -22.42 17.06 6.71
N ILE A 92 -23.74 17.29 6.71
CA ILE A 92 -24.39 18.34 5.87
C ILE A 92 -23.75 19.71 6.10
N ASP A 93 -23.18 19.95 7.27
CA ASP A 93 -22.56 21.23 7.63
C ASP A 93 -21.13 21.41 7.08
N ASN A 94 -20.54 20.36 6.50
CA ASN A 94 -19.21 20.46 5.90
C ASN A 94 -19.33 20.81 4.41
N PRO A 95 -18.66 21.87 3.94
CA PRO A 95 -18.67 22.22 2.52
C PRO A 95 -18.01 21.06 1.73
N ILE A 96 -18.81 20.44 0.88
CA ILE A 96 -18.37 19.46 -0.12
C ILE A 96 -18.26 20.24 -1.43
N ALA A 97 -17.29 19.90 -2.26
CA ALA A 97 -17.15 20.49 -3.58
C ALA A 97 -18.42 20.22 -4.43
N ASP A 98 -18.89 21.21 -5.16
CA ASP A 98 -20.16 21.13 -5.92
C ASP A 98 -20.15 20.03 -7.00
N ASP A 99 -18.96 19.68 -7.51
CA ASP A 99 -18.72 18.65 -8.51
C ASP A 99 -18.48 17.25 -7.92
N TYR A 100 -18.59 17.11 -6.59
CA TYR A 100 -18.42 15.80 -5.95
C TYR A 100 -19.66 14.93 -6.10
N VAL A 101 -19.44 13.72 -6.63
CA VAL A 101 -20.46 12.66 -6.67
C VAL A 101 -20.05 11.54 -5.76
N ARG A 102 -20.92 11.20 -4.78
CA ARG A 102 -20.67 10.09 -3.87
C ARG A 102 -20.60 8.75 -4.65
N PRO A 103 -19.50 7.98 -4.53
CA PRO A 103 -19.44 6.67 -5.15
C PRO A 103 -20.55 5.75 -4.63
N GLN A 104 -21.11 4.96 -5.55
CA GLN A 104 -22.04 3.90 -5.20
C GLN A 104 -21.26 2.57 -5.29
N PRO A 105 -20.98 1.91 -4.14
CA PRO A 105 -20.35 0.60 -4.14
C PRO A 105 -21.23 -0.44 -4.83
N THR A 106 -20.61 -1.28 -5.64
CA THR A 106 -21.25 -2.41 -6.32
C THR A 106 -21.05 -3.71 -5.53
N ALA A 107 -21.71 -4.78 -5.94
CA ALA A 107 -21.50 -6.11 -5.36
C ALA A 107 -20.03 -6.56 -5.47
N ASP A 108 -19.37 -6.22 -6.59
CA ASP A 108 -17.96 -6.53 -6.82
C ASP A 108 -17.05 -5.75 -5.86
N ASP A 109 -17.36 -4.48 -5.56
CA ASP A 109 -16.62 -3.69 -4.59
C ASP A 109 -16.70 -4.33 -3.19
N TYR A 110 -17.88 -4.85 -2.79
CA TYR A 110 -18.03 -5.57 -1.53
C TYR A 110 -17.30 -6.93 -1.53
N ALA A 111 -17.27 -7.64 -2.64
CA ALA A 111 -16.48 -8.86 -2.79
C ALA A 111 -14.97 -8.57 -2.62
N GLU A 112 -14.48 -7.47 -3.21
CA GLU A 112 -13.09 -7.03 -3.02
C GLU A 112 -12.80 -6.66 -1.55
N VAL A 113 -13.74 -6.02 -0.85
CA VAL A 113 -13.62 -5.74 0.60
C VAL A 113 -13.43 -7.03 1.39
N ALA A 114 -14.20 -8.09 1.09
CA ALA A 114 -14.05 -9.38 1.75
C ALA A 114 -12.65 -9.99 1.52
N GLU A 115 -12.13 -9.90 0.30
CA GLU A 115 -10.75 -10.34 -0.02
C GLU A 115 -9.68 -9.48 0.64
N ILE A 116 -9.89 -8.17 0.78
CA ILE A 116 -9.01 -7.26 1.53
C ILE A 116 -8.97 -7.69 3.00
N GLN A 117 -10.12 -7.88 3.63
CA GLN A 117 -10.22 -8.30 5.03
C GLN A 117 -9.56 -9.67 5.26
N LYS A 118 -9.80 -10.63 4.37
CA LYS A 118 -9.17 -11.96 4.40
C LYS A 118 -7.64 -11.85 4.28
N TRP A 119 -7.14 -11.02 3.35
CA TRP A 119 -5.71 -10.79 3.18
C TRP A 119 -5.06 -10.15 4.41
N MET A 120 -5.72 -9.19 5.03
CA MET A 120 -5.22 -8.51 6.23
C MET A 120 -5.21 -9.41 7.47
N LYS A 121 -6.21 -10.30 7.62
CA LYS A 121 -6.27 -11.29 8.72
C LYS A 121 -5.04 -12.20 8.78
N ARG A 122 -4.36 -12.47 7.67
CA ARG A 122 -3.13 -13.27 7.67
C ARG A 122 -2.02 -12.68 8.54
N TYR A 123 -1.92 -11.34 8.62
CA TYR A 123 -0.94 -10.67 9.46
C TYR A 123 -1.18 -10.89 10.95
N VAL A 124 -2.45 -10.94 11.35
CA VAL A 124 -2.83 -11.29 12.73
C VAL A 124 -2.37 -12.71 13.06
N MET A 125 -2.46 -13.63 12.10
CA MET A 125 -2.02 -15.04 12.28
C MET A 125 -0.50 -15.19 12.30
N LEU A 126 0.24 -14.32 11.59
CA LEU A 126 1.70 -14.35 11.55
C LEU A 126 2.38 -13.70 12.77
N GLY A 127 1.59 -13.08 13.65
CA GLY A 127 2.09 -12.34 14.81
C GLY A 127 2.31 -10.86 14.52
N LEU A 128 1.76 -10.01 15.38
CA LEU A 128 1.83 -8.55 15.21
C LEU A 128 3.18 -7.95 15.64
N ALA A 129 4.06 -8.77 16.28
CA ALA A 129 5.29 -8.28 16.88
C ALA A 129 6.31 -7.74 15.87
N ASP A 130 6.36 -8.33 14.67
CA ASP A 130 7.34 -8.00 13.62
C ASP A 130 6.80 -6.99 12.58
N LEU A 131 5.59 -6.44 12.81
CA LEU A 131 5.01 -5.47 11.90
C LEU A 131 5.43 -4.04 12.28
N ASP A 132 5.76 -3.25 11.25
CA ASP A 132 5.90 -1.82 11.42
C ASP A 132 4.58 -1.16 11.87
N ASP A 133 4.67 0.01 12.50
CA ASP A 133 3.50 0.72 13.04
C ASP A 133 2.46 1.02 11.96
N PHE A 134 2.92 1.32 10.74
CA PHE A 134 2.02 1.60 9.62
C PHE A 134 1.16 0.39 9.26
N LYS A 135 1.75 -0.80 9.13
CA LYS A 135 1.01 -2.03 8.85
C LYS A 135 0.06 -2.38 9.99
N ARG A 136 0.52 -2.21 11.23
CA ARG A 136 -0.30 -2.43 12.42
C ARG A 136 -1.55 -1.56 12.42
N ASP A 137 -1.39 -0.28 12.14
CA ASP A 137 -2.48 0.69 12.04
C ASP A 137 -3.49 0.34 10.92
N MET A 138 -3.00 -0.17 9.77
CA MET A 138 -3.87 -0.62 8.68
C MET A 138 -4.69 -1.84 9.10
N ILE A 139 -4.07 -2.82 9.76
CA ILE A 139 -4.75 -4.02 10.24
C ILE A 139 -5.81 -3.66 11.28
N GLU A 140 -5.49 -2.80 12.23
CA GLU A 140 -6.43 -2.33 13.24
C GLU A 140 -7.64 -1.65 12.60
N SER A 141 -7.41 -0.77 11.62
CA SER A 141 -8.48 -0.06 10.90
C SER A 141 -9.45 -1.00 10.16
N VAL A 142 -9.00 -2.19 9.76
CA VAL A 142 -9.84 -3.19 9.04
C VAL A 142 -10.50 -4.19 9.98
N SER A 143 -9.93 -4.38 11.18
CA SER A 143 -10.36 -5.42 12.12
C SER A 143 -11.51 -5.01 13.02
N GLN A 144 -11.84 -3.72 13.08
CA GLN A 144 -12.92 -3.17 13.89
C GLN A 144 -14.20 -3.02 13.07
N ASP A 145 -15.37 -3.17 13.70
CA ASP A 145 -16.66 -2.97 13.03
C ASP A 145 -16.89 -1.53 12.60
N THR A 146 -16.29 -0.58 13.33
CA THR A 146 -16.39 0.85 13.04
C THR A 146 -15.02 1.49 13.01
N VAL A 147 -14.87 2.53 12.20
CA VAL A 147 -13.65 3.33 12.08
C VAL A 147 -13.95 4.80 12.36
N ALA A 148 -13.05 5.47 13.08
CA ALA A 148 -13.16 6.89 13.34
C ALA A 148 -13.03 7.70 12.05
N VAL A 149 -13.84 8.75 11.89
CA VAL A 149 -13.84 9.65 10.72
C VAL A 149 -12.44 10.21 10.42
N ASN A 150 -11.64 10.47 11.46
CA ASN A 150 -10.25 10.94 11.29
C ASN A 150 -9.35 9.92 10.59
N ASN A 151 -9.69 8.64 10.65
CA ASN A 151 -8.93 7.55 10.02
C ASN A 151 -9.38 7.22 8.59
N LEU A 152 -10.41 7.88 8.06
CA LEU A 152 -10.92 7.64 6.70
C LEU A 152 -9.87 7.84 5.60
N GLY A 153 -8.92 8.77 5.81
CA GLY A 153 -7.80 8.92 4.89
C GLY A 153 -6.90 7.68 4.81
N ARG A 154 -6.74 6.96 5.92
CA ARG A 154 -6.02 5.68 5.99
C ARG A 154 -6.83 4.57 5.32
N VAL A 155 -8.13 4.49 5.61
CA VAL A 155 -9.05 3.54 4.98
C VAL A 155 -9.03 3.68 3.46
N ALA A 156 -9.02 4.89 2.95
CA ALA A 156 -8.94 5.16 1.50
C ALA A 156 -7.68 4.58 0.82
N PHE A 157 -6.61 4.37 1.56
CA PHE A 157 -5.36 3.80 1.05
C PHE A 157 -5.31 2.25 1.14
N ILE A 158 -6.15 1.64 1.96
CA ILE A 158 -6.10 0.18 2.20
C ILE A 158 -6.19 -0.67 0.91
N PRO A 159 -7.09 -0.40 -0.05
CA PRO A 159 -7.15 -1.17 -1.29
C PRO A 159 -5.82 -1.15 -2.05
N GLU A 160 -5.21 0.01 -2.18
CA GLU A 160 -3.91 0.17 -2.83
C GLU A 160 -2.79 -0.53 -2.06
N PHE A 161 -2.80 -0.41 -0.73
CA PHE A 161 -1.85 -1.10 0.14
C PHE A 161 -1.90 -2.61 -0.07
N VAL A 162 -3.10 -3.20 -0.03
CA VAL A 162 -3.28 -4.65 -0.21
C VAL A 162 -2.86 -5.10 -1.62
N LYS A 163 -3.17 -4.31 -2.65
CA LYS A 163 -2.73 -4.58 -4.02
C LYS A 163 -1.20 -4.64 -4.13
N ARG A 164 -0.52 -3.64 -3.57
CA ARG A 164 0.96 -3.58 -3.56
C ARG A 164 1.57 -4.71 -2.76
N ASP A 165 1.01 -5.02 -1.61
CA ASP A 165 1.50 -6.06 -0.71
C ASP A 165 1.31 -7.47 -1.29
N LYS A 166 0.18 -7.72 -1.98
CA LYS A 166 -0.05 -8.96 -2.75
C LYS A 166 1.00 -9.11 -3.85
N HIS A 167 1.24 -8.05 -4.62
CA HIS A 167 2.24 -8.05 -5.69
C HIS A 167 3.64 -8.33 -5.13
N GLU A 168 4.05 -7.60 -4.09
CA GLU A 168 5.37 -7.77 -3.47
C GLU A 168 5.56 -9.17 -2.89
N THR A 169 4.52 -9.72 -2.26
CA THR A 169 4.55 -11.08 -1.71
C THR A 169 4.66 -12.13 -2.82
N GLY A 170 3.91 -11.96 -3.92
CA GLY A 170 4.01 -12.81 -5.10
C GLY A 170 5.41 -12.78 -5.72
N LEU A 171 5.94 -11.59 -5.92
CA LEU A 171 7.28 -11.38 -6.48
C LEU A 171 8.37 -12.00 -5.58
N LYS A 172 8.27 -11.84 -4.26
CA LYS A 172 9.19 -12.49 -3.31
C LYS A 172 9.17 -14.01 -3.43
N LYS A 173 7.97 -14.58 -3.57
CA LYS A 173 7.80 -16.03 -3.75
C LYS A 173 8.40 -16.48 -5.09
N GLU A 174 8.08 -15.79 -6.18
CA GLU A 174 8.61 -16.08 -7.52
C GLU A 174 10.15 -16.06 -7.51
N ILE A 175 10.76 -14.98 -7.01
CA ILE A 175 12.22 -14.85 -6.99
C ILE A 175 12.88 -15.93 -6.12
N ARG A 176 12.29 -16.29 -4.97
CA ARG A 176 12.83 -17.33 -4.11
C ARG A 176 12.76 -18.73 -4.70
N VAL A 177 11.77 -18.99 -5.56
CA VAL A 177 11.57 -20.30 -6.18
C VAL A 177 12.33 -20.41 -7.48
N GLU A 178 12.23 -19.40 -8.34
CA GLU A 178 12.73 -19.48 -9.72
C GLU A 178 14.12 -18.86 -9.91
N TYR A 179 14.49 -17.85 -9.09
CA TYR A 179 15.72 -17.07 -9.29
C TYR A 179 16.61 -17.05 -8.05
N ARG A 180 16.48 -18.06 -7.18
CA ARG A 180 17.27 -18.19 -5.95
C ARG A 180 18.76 -18.19 -6.22
N ASP A 181 19.17 -18.87 -7.29
CA ASP A 181 20.58 -19.10 -7.66
C ASP A 181 21.13 -18.02 -8.59
N SER A 182 20.46 -16.87 -8.64
CA SER A 182 20.90 -15.71 -9.42
C SER A 182 22.35 -15.36 -9.15
N GLN A 183 23.13 -15.20 -10.22
CA GLN A 183 24.54 -14.84 -10.18
C GLN A 183 24.72 -13.39 -10.62
N TYR A 184 25.87 -12.81 -10.23
CA TYR A 184 26.24 -11.49 -10.71
C TYR A 184 26.68 -11.53 -12.17
N LEU A 185 26.23 -10.54 -12.97
CA LEU A 185 26.64 -10.35 -14.35
C LEU A 185 27.86 -9.46 -14.43
N GLY A 186 28.98 -9.98 -14.93
CA GLY A 186 30.20 -9.22 -15.19
C GLY A 186 30.79 -8.51 -13.96
N LYS A 187 31.80 -7.69 -14.18
CA LYS A 187 32.43 -6.82 -13.18
C LYS A 187 31.89 -5.38 -13.33
N GLU A 188 32.14 -4.55 -12.34
CA GLU A 188 31.78 -3.13 -12.40
C GLU A 188 32.40 -2.47 -13.65
N LYS A 189 31.60 -1.67 -14.35
CA LYS A 189 31.86 -1.00 -15.63
C LYS A 189 31.84 -1.89 -16.87
N ASP A 190 31.70 -3.20 -16.75
CA ASP A 190 31.53 -4.06 -17.91
C ASP A 190 30.29 -3.69 -18.71
N LYS A 191 30.38 -3.79 -20.03
CA LYS A 191 29.23 -3.66 -20.91
C LYS A 191 28.54 -5.01 -21.00
N ILE A 192 27.23 -5.02 -20.86
CA ILE A 192 26.41 -6.20 -21.02
C ILE A 192 25.37 -5.97 -22.10
N GLU A 193 25.10 -7.01 -22.86
CA GLU A 193 24.00 -7.11 -23.82
C GLU A 193 23.27 -8.43 -23.59
N GLY A 194 21.96 -8.42 -23.73
CA GLY A 194 21.16 -9.61 -23.52
C GLY A 194 19.69 -9.35 -23.67
N VAL A 195 18.89 -10.28 -23.16
CA VAL A 195 17.44 -10.17 -23.11
C VAL A 195 17.02 -10.25 -21.65
N VAL A 196 16.09 -9.41 -21.25
CA VAL A 196 15.54 -9.38 -19.90
C VAL A 196 14.02 -9.39 -19.92
N LYS A 197 13.41 -10.10 -18.96
CA LYS A 197 11.98 -10.06 -18.66
C LYS A 197 11.77 -9.14 -17.45
N ILE A 198 10.87 -8.17 -17.57
CA ILE A 198 10.52 -7.24 -16.48
C ILE A 198 9.65 -7.95 -15.45
N LEU A 199 10.09 -8.01 -14.20
CA LEU A 199 9.37 -8.62 -13.08
C LEU A 199 8.62 -7.58 -12.23
N ASP A 200 9.21 -6.39 -12.05
CA ASP A 200 8.62 -5.31 -11.25
C ASP A 200 9.00 -3.95 -11.80
N LYS A 201 8.12 -2.97 -11.57
CA LYS A 201 8.38 -1.55 -11.86
C LYS A 201 7.85 -0.67 -10.75
N ARG A 202 8.63 0.35 -10.37
CA ARG A 202 8.21 1.36 -9.39
C ARG A 202 8.59 2.74 -9.89
N PHE A 203 7.61 3.61 -10.05
CA PHE A 203 7.87 5.00 -10.40
C PHE A 203 8.46 5.77 -9.22
N SER A 204 9.51 6.52 -9.49
CA SER A 204 10.14 7.44 -8.55
C SER A 204 9.88 8.88 -9.00
N SER A 205 9.04 9.60 -8.27
CA SER A 205 8.74 11.02 -8.55
C SER A 205 9.96 11.91 -8.40
N HIS A 206 10.90 11.56 -7.51
CA HIS A 206 12.15 12.32 -7.31
C HIS A 206 13.07 12.28 -8.54
N TRP A 207 13.12 11.11 -9.23
CA TRP A 207 13.97 10.91 -10.41
C TRP A 207 13.19 10.95 -11.72
N GLU A 208 11.87 11.16 -11.67
CA GLU A 208 10.98 11.14 -12.83
C GLU A 208 11.24 9.94 -13.75
N SER A 209 11.44 8.77 -13.13
CA SER A 209 11.83 7.54 -13.82
C SER A 209 11.36 6.31 -13.09
N TYR A 210 11.29 5.21 -13.81
CA TYR A 210 10.88 3.91 -13.29
C TYR A 210 12.11 3.12 -12.85
N ASN A 211 12.06 2.56 -11.64
CA ASN A 211 12.98 1.54 -11.17
C ASN A 211 12.44 0.18 -11.58
N TYR A 212 13.22 -0.57 -12.30
CA TYR A 212 12.90 -1.91 -12.77
C TYR A 212 13.67 -2.97 -12.02
N THR A 213 12.97 -4.07 -11.69
CA THR A 213 13.57 -5.38 -11.39
C THR A 213 13.26 -6.29 -12.56
N ALA A 214 14.27 -6.92 -13.12
CA ALA A 214 14.14 -7.79 -14.28
C ALA A 214 15.03 -9.02 -14.10
N VAL A 215 14.82 -10.03 -14.94
CA VAL A 215 15.61 -11.26 -14.97
C VAL A 215 16.12 -11.52 -16.39
N THR A 216 17.36 -11.97 -16.51
CA THR A 216 17.94 -12.41 -17.80
C THR A 216 17.39 -13.79 -18.19
N LEU A 217 17.62 -14.22 -19.43
CA LEU A 217 17.25 -15.57 -19.87
C LEU A 217 17.92 -16.69 -19.06
N GLU A 218 19.09 -16.41 -18.50
CA GLU A 218 19.86 -17.33 -17.65
C GLU A 218 19.38 -17.31 -16.18
N GLY A 219 18.31 -16.56 -15.86
CA GLY A 219 17.76 -16.50 -14.50
C GLY A 219 18.48 -15.53 -13.56
N ASN A 220 19.34 -14.63 -14.07
CA ASN A 220 20.08 -13.68 -13.24
C ASN A 220 19.30 -12.37 -13.07
N LEU A 221 19.15 -11.93 -11.81
CA LEU A 221 18.44 -10.72 -11.46
C LEU A 221 19.24 -9.47 -11.77
N VAL A 222 18.58 -8.51 -12.38
CA VAL A 222 19.12 -7.19 -12.67
C VAL A 222 18.18 -6.09 -12.19
N SER A 223 18.73 -4.92 -11.87
CA SER A 223 17.92 -3.72 -11.59
C SER A 223 18.49 -2.51 -12.31
N PHE A 224 17.59 -1.65 -12.78
CA PHE A 224 17.96 -0.46 -13.52
C PHE A 224 16.88 0.62 -13.44
N MET A 225 17.24 1.83 -13.83
CA MET A 225 16.31 2.93 -14.00
C MET A 225 16.14 3.25 -15.49
N ASN A 226 14.90 3.56 -15.88
CA ASN A 226 14.59 4.05 -17.22
C ASN A 226 13.46 5.10 -17.14
N LYS A 227 13.51 6.12 -18.01
CA LYS A 227 12.48 7.17 -18.08
C LYS A 227 11.19 6.68 -18.73
N TYR A 228 11.31 5.72 -19.64
CA TYR A 228 10.16 5.19 -20.36
C TYR A 228 9.49 4.08 -19.56
N GLU A 229 8.16 4.06 -19.62
CA GLU A 229 7.36 3.02 -18.99
C GLU A 229 7.32 1.77 -19.85
N HIS A 230 7.57 0.62 -19.23
CA HIS A 230 7.44 -0.72 -19.81
C HIS A 230 6.53 -1.56 -18.93
N ALA A 231 5.79 -2.49 -19.52
CA ALA A 231 4.87 -3.35 -18.77
C ALA A 231 5.64 -4.45 -18.00
N ILE A 232 5.08 -4.87 -16.86
CA ILE A 232 5.53 -6.08 -16.17
C ILE A 232 5.23 -7.27 -17.08
N GLY A 233 6.18 -8.19 -17.20
CA GLY A 233 6.12 -9.33 -18.13
C GLY A 233 6.74 -9.07 -19.48
N ASP A 234 6.97 -7.81 -19.87
CA ASP A 234 7.65 -7.48 -21.13
C ASP A 234 9.04 -8.10 -21.19
N THR A 235 9.37 -8.64 -22.36
CA THR A 235 10.71 -9.13 -22.69
C THR A 235 11.37 -8.13 -23.64
N LYS A 236 12.55 -7.60 -23.27
CA LYS A 236 13.26 -6.56 -23.99
C LYS A 236 14.73 -6.93 -24.19
N ARG A 237 15.29 -6.55 -25.34
CA ARG A 237 16.73 -6.54 -25.48
C ARG A 237 17.31 -5.36 -24.69
N ILE A 238 18.42 -5.61 -23.99
CA ILE A 238 19.08 -4.63 -23.15
C ILE A 238 20.55 -4.46 -23.54
N LYS A 239 21.00 -3.19 -23.59
CA LYS A 239 22.41 -2.82 -23.57
C LYS A 239 22.63 -1.91 -22.39
N ALA A 240 23.60 -2.25 -21.55
CA ALA A 240 23.83 -1.53 -20.31
C ALA A 240 25.30 -1.63 -19.86
N LYS A 241 25.64 -0.91 -18.78
CA LYS A 241 26.89 -1.10 -18.03
C LYS A 241 26.57 -1.57 -16.63
N VAL A 242 27.38 -2.46 -16.11
CA VAL A 242 27.33 -2.87 -14.70
C VAL A 242 27.72 -1.68 -13.83
N LYS A 243 26.82 -1.30 -12.91
CA LYS A 243 27.04 -0.23 -11.93
C LYS A 243 27.59 -0.79 -10.61
N ALA A 244 27.00 -1.86 -10.14
CA ALA A 244 27.35 -2.50 -8.87
C ALA A 244 26.77 -3.91 -8.80
N GLN A 245 27.39 -4.75 -8.01
CA GLN A 245 26.90 -6.03 -7.58
C GLN A 245 26.31 -5.87 -6.17
N THR A 246 25.07 -6.23 -5.96
CA THR A 246 24.37 -6.04 -4.68
C THR A 246 23.56 -7.28 -4.33
N GLN A 247 23.49 -7.61 -3.05
CA GLN A 247 22.49 -8.55 -2.59
C GLN A 247 21.19 -7.78 -2.34
N ASN A 248 20.14 -8.16 -3.03
CA ASN A 248 18.81 -7.57 -2.79
C ASN A 248 18.27 -8.10 -1.46
N LYS A 249 18.20 -7.23 -0.44
CA LYS A 249 17.74 -7.59 0.90
C LYS A 249 16.29 -8.07 0.93
N LEU A 250 15.44 -7.55 0.03
CA LEU A 250 14.02 -7.90 -0.02
C LEU A 250 13.81 -9.34 -0.50
N PHE A 251 14.64 -9.80 -1.44
CA PHE A 251 14.53 -11.11 -2.07
C PHE A 251 15.59 -12.11 -1.57
N SER A 252 16.59 -11.62 -0.84
CA SER A 252 17.75 -12.42 -0.39
C SER A 252 18.48 -13.10 -1.56
N ALA A 253 18.54 -12.43 -2.72
CA ALA A 253 19.17 -12.94 -3.93
C ALA A 253 20.22 -11.96 -4.46
N ASN A 254 21.20 -12.48 -5.19
CA ASN A 254 22.20 -11.68 -5.88
C ASN A 254 21.54 -10.89 -7.01
N GLN A 255 21.89 -9.59 -7.14
CA GLN A 255 21.32 -8.71 -8.12
C GLN A 255 22.38 -7.77 -8.70
N THR A 256 22.47 -7.68 -10.01
CA THR A 256 23.35 -6.75 -10.68
C THR A 256 22.61 -5.43 -10.96
N ARG A 257 23.12 -4.33 -10.44
CA ARG A 257 22.59 -3.00 -10.77
C ARG A 257 23.24 -2.50 -12.06
N LEU A 258 22.39 -1.98 -12.96
CA LEU A 258 22.80 -1.52 -14.27
C LEU A 258 22.58 -0.01 -14.41
N ASN A 259 23.41 0.64 -15.22
CA ASN A 259 23.26 2.01 -15.65
C ASN A 259 23.45 2.15 -17.17
N TYR A 260 23.17 3.35 -17.72
CA TYR A 260 23.20 3.64 -19.15
C TYR A 260 22.37 2.64 -19.97
N VAL A 261 21.20 2.29 -19.43
CA VAL A 261 20.36 1.24 -19.99
C VAL A 261 19.63 1.74 -21.23
N LYS A 262 19.77 1.00 -22.32
CA LYS A 262 18.97 1.12 -23.55
C LYS A 262 18.16 -0.15 -23.69
N LEU A 263 16.86 0.00 -23.87
CA LEU A 263 15.92 -1.09 -24.15
C LEU A 263 15.43 -0.99 -25.58
N TYR A 264 15.26 -2.16 -26.24
CA TYR A 264 14.84 -2.28 -27.63
C TYR A 264 13.65 -3.22 -27.76
#